data_20467980ba58312934f856615a3f88b2
#
_entry.id   20467980ba58312934f856615a3f88b2
#
_cell.length_a   1.000
_cell.length_b   1.000
_cell.length_c   1.000
_cell.angle_alpha   90.00
_cell.angle_beta   90.00
_cell.angle_gamma   90.00
#
_symmetry.space_group_name_H-M   'P 1'
#
loop_
_entity.id
_entity.type
_entity.pdbx_description
1 polymer ?
#
loop_
_entity_poly.entity_id
_entity_poly.type
_entity_poly.pdbx_seq_one_letter_code
_entity_poly.pdbx_strand_id
1 'polypeptide(L)'
;VFATTEHGYEGTGRGFHLRFKRVLDRRTPDWQEIHLAEPIRWSTRDPLEPLVFRLLGLNTEVDAPQPPTNPSWRLIGQGTLATDEALLNQVFGLLVLAHYQTTPSDLRSLLESPDLDIHLLEQAQNLLGVALVAREGNIAPELAEAIWAGRRRPRGHLLPQSLLAHAGFKTAGGRSY
;
A
#
# COMPACT_ATOMS: atom_id res chain seq x y z
N VAL A 1 4.91 30.06 4.54
CA VAL A 1 3.67 29.50 3.98
C VAL A 1 3.98 28.10 3.45
N PHE A 2 3.17 27.13 3.83
CA PHE A 2 3.24 25.76 3.33
C PHE A 2 1.95 25.47 2.57
N ALA A 3 2.03 24.73 1.49
CA ALA A 3 0.88 24.26 0.72
C ALA A 3 1.03 22.76 0.50
N THR A 4 -0.05 22.01 0.69
CA THR A 4 -0.09 20.56 0.50
C THR A 4 -1.48 20.13 0.08
N THR A 5 -1.62 18.91 -0.43
CA THR A 5 -2.91 18.26 -0.67
C THR A 5 -3.14 17.19 0.40
N GLU A 6 -4.38 17.00 0.83
CA GLU A 6 -4.74 15.98 1.80
C GLU A 6 -4.86 14.60 1.16
N HIS A 7 -5.05 14.57 -0.15
CA HIS A 7 -5.25 13.36 -0.93
C HIS A 7 -4.03 13.02 -1.78
N GLY A 8 -3.74 11.74 -1.92
CA GLY A 8 -2.66 11.26 -2.79
C GLY A 8 -1.91 10.06 -2.22
N TYR A 9 -1.17 9.38 -3.09
CA TYR A 9 -0.43 8.17 -2.75
C TYR A 9 0.87 8.43 -1.99
N GLU A 10 1.46 9.58 -2.16
CA GLU A 10 2.82 9.85 -1.63
C GLU A 10 2.86 10.07 -0.12
N GLY A 11 1.76 9.91 0.59
CA GLY A 11 1.69 10.05 2.05
C GLY A 11 2.08 11.43 2.57
N THR A 12 2.61 12.30 1.69
CA THR A 12 3.09 13.63 2.05
C THR A 12 1.98 14.52 2.55
N GLY A 13 0.79 14.47 1.92
CA GLY A 13 -0.39 15.24 2.33
C GLY A 13 -0.94 14.79 3.68
N ARG A 14 -1.25 13.50 3.82
CA ARG A 14 -1.74 12.92 5.09
C ARG A 14 -0.67 12.93 6.19
N GLY A 15 0.56 12.56 5.86
CA GLY A 15 1.68 12.62 6.79
C GLY A 15 2.03 14.04 7.22
N PHE A 16 1.88 15.03 6.33
CA PHE A 16 2.01 16.43 6.65
C PHE A 16 0.96 16.84 7.68
N HIS A 17 -0.32 16.57 7.41
CA HIS A 17 -1.41 16.93 8.32
C HIS A 17 -1.22 16.34 9.72
N LEU A 18 -0.91 15.05 9.83
CA LEU A 18 -0.80 14.35 11.10
C LEU A 18 0.48 14.70 11.89
N ARG A 19 1.63 14.86 11.22
CA ARG A 19 2.93 15.05 11.87
C ARG A 19 3.30 16.51 11.99
N PHE A 20 3.10 17.28 10.93
CA PHE A 20 3.53 18.65 10.85
C PHE A 20 2.63 19.57 11.68
N LYS A 21 1.33 19.31 11.70
CA LYS A 21 0.37 20.01 12.55
C LYS A 21 0.80 19.97 14.02
N ARG A 22 1.17 18.80 14.52
CA ARG A 22 1.70 18.66 15.90
C ARG A 22 2.97 19.48 16.17
N VAL A 23 3.82 19.65 15.17
CA VAL A 23 5.02 20.47 15.26
C VAL A 23 4.66 21.95 15.28
N LEU A 24 3.72 22.36 14.43
CA LEU A 24 3.22 23.74 14.36
C LEU A 24 2.54 24.14 15.68
N ASP A 25 1.65 23.29 16.21
CA ASP A 25 0.96 23.53 17.49
C ASP A 25 1.94 23.79 18.64
N ARG A 26 3.12 23.14 18.60
CA ARG A 26 4.15 23.31 19.65
C ARG A 26 5.09 24.49 19.43
N ARG A 27 5.45 24.77 18.16
CA ARG A 27 6.51 25.73 17.83
C ARG A 27 6.00 27.08 17.37
N THR A 28 4.81 27.11 16.80
CA THR A 28 4.18 28.31 16.25
C THR A 28 2.68 28.29 16.50
N PRO A 29 2.24 28.44 17.77
CA PRO A 29 0.84 28.25 18.15
C PRO A 29 -0.14 29.20 17.45
N ASP A 30 0.35 30.31 16.90
CA ASP A 30 -0.47 31.28 16.14
C ASP A 30 -0.59 30.93 14.66
N TRP A 31 -0.23 29.72 14.22
CA TRP A 31 -0.40 29.29 12.83
C TRP A 31 -1.89 29.14 12.46
N GLN A 32 -2.20 29.38 11.20
CA GLN A 32 -3.56 29.25 10.68
C GLN A 32 -3.57 28.28 9.51
N GLU A 33 -4.61 27.47 9.45
CA GLU A 33 -4.90 26.56 8.35
C GLU A 33 -5.97 27.17 7.44
N ILE A 34 -5.71 27.20 6.15
CA ILE A 34 -6.63 27.65 5.13
C ILE A 34 -6.90 26.49 4.19
N HIS A 35 -8.14 26.03 4.14
CA HIS A 35 -8.58 24.98 3.23
C HIS A 35 -9.14 25.60 1.96
N LEU A 36 -8.54 25.26 0.80
CA LEU A 36 -9.00 25.70 -0.51
C LEU A 36 -9.89 24.59 -1.10
N ALA A 37 -11.19 24.70 -0.90
CA ALA A 37 -12.17 23.67 -1.29
C ALA A 37 -12.62 23.79 -2.76
N GLU A 38 -12.49 24.97 -3.37
CA GLU A 38 -12.98 25.20 -4.73
C GLU A 38 -11.86 25.09 -5.76
N PRO A 39 -11.97 24.16 -6.73
CA PRO A 39 -11.01 24.07 -7.82
C PRO A 39 -11.17 25.26 -8.76
N ILE A 40 -10.03 25.81 -9.22
CA ILE A 40 -10.02 26.93 -10.18
C ILE A 40 -10.07 26.43 -11.63
N ARG A 41 -9.56 25.22 -11.89
CA ARG A 41 -9.39 24.70 -13.28
C ARG A 41 -10.63 24.00 -13.81
N TRP A 42 -11.53 23.55 -12.94
CA TRP A 42 -12.76 22.85 -13.29
C TRP A 42 -13.88 23.22 -12.33
N SER A 43 -15.12 22.90 -12.72
CA SER A 43 -16.27 23.16 -11.89
C SER A 43 -16.30 22.27 -10.65
N THR A 44 -16.80 22.76 -9.54
CA THR A 44 -17.09 21.98 -8.33
C THR A 44 -18.09 20.83 -8.56
N ARG A 45 -18.82 20.87 -9.71
CA ARG A 45 -19.76 19.81 -10.12
C ARG A 45 -19.15 18.87 -11.17
N ASP A 46 -17.86 19.00 -11.50
CA ASP A 46 -17.20 18.13 -12.46
C ASP A 46 -17.16 16.70 -11.91
N PRO A 47 -17.72 15.70 -12.62
CA PRO A 47 -17.74 14.31 -12.14
C PRO A 47 -16.38 13.61 -12.24
N LEU A 48 -15.41 14.20 -12.92
CA LEU A 48 -14.11 13.58 -13.15
C LEU A 48 -13.29 13.46 -11.87
N GLU A 49 -13.26 14.49 -11.04
CA GLU A 49 -12.51 14.49 -9.79
C GLU A 49 -13.00 13.39 -8.83
N PRO A 50 -14.29 13.30 -8.47
CA PRO A 50 -14.80 12.20 -7.65
C PRO A 50 -14.57 10.81 -8.27
N LEU A 51 -14.67 10.69 -9.59
CA LEU A 51 -14.39 9.45 -10.28
C LEU A 51 -12.91 9.04 -10.09
N VAL A 52 -11.97 9.96 -10.31
CA VAL A 52 -10.53 9.71 -10.14
C VAL A 52 -10.22 9.35 -8.69
N PHE A 53 -10.80 10.07 -7.73
CA PHE A 53 -10.61 9.78 -6.30
C PHE A 53 -11.08 8.37 -5.94
N ARG A 54 -12.24 7.96 -6.48
CA ARG A 54 -12.79 6.62 -6.26
C ARG A 54 -11.98 5.53 -6.96
N LEU A 55 -11.63 5.73 -8.23
CA LEU A 55 -10.83 4.76 -9.01
C LEU A 55 -9.44 4.52 -8.42
N LEU A 56 -8.85 5.55 -7.86
CA LEU A 56 -7.50 5.50 -7.31
C LEU A 56 -7.48 5.38 -5.78
N GLY A 57 -8.63 5.29 -5.11
CA GLY A 57 -8.70 5.16 -3.65
C GLY A 57 -8.06 6.34 -2.90
N LEU A 58 -8.06 7.55 -3.46
CA LEU A 58 -7.34 8.70 -2.91
C LEU A 58 -7.99 9.27 -1.64
N ASN A 59 -9.27 9.01 -1.41
CA ASN A 59 -10.07 9.48 -0.27
C ASN A 59 -10.44 8.36 0.71
N THR A 60 -9.72 7.23 0.68
CA THR A 60 -9.97 6.15 1.64
C THR A 60 -9.68 6.61 3.06
N GLU A 61 -10.69 6.50 3.92
CA GLU A 61 -10.57 6.75 5.35
C GLU A 61 -10.47 5.40 6.08
N VAL A 62 -9.72 5.38 7.16
CA VAL A 62 -9.62 4.22 8.04
C VAL A 62 -10.05 4.67 9.41
N ASP A 63 -11.03 3.99 9.96
CA ASP A 63 -11.49 4.23 11.32
C ASP A 63 -10.36 4.01 12.33
N ALA A 64 -10.36 4.81 13.40
CA ALA A 64 -9.36 4.66 14.45
C ALA A 64 -9.46 3.26 15.06
N PRO A 65 -8.37 2.48 15.09
CA PRO A 65 -8.39 1.13 15.59
C PRO A 65 -8.72 1.11 17.08
N GLN A 66 -9.74 0.34 17.45
CA GLN A 66 -9.97 -0.01 18.86
C GLN A 66 -9.02 -1.14 19.26
N PRO A 67 -8.60 -1.21 20.53
CA PRO A 67 -7.76 -2.32 20.98
C PRO A 67 -8.42 -3.66 20.67
N PRO A 68 -7.75 -4.58 19.98
CA PRO A 68 -8.35 -5.86 19.63
C PRO A 68 -8.52 -6.73 20.87
N THR A 69 -9.73 -7.30 21.04
CA THR A 69 -10.02 -8.26 22.13
C THR A 69 -10.00 -9.69 21.65
N ASN A 70 -10.40 -9.96 20.41
CA ASN A 70 -10.39 -11.30 19.81
C ASN A 70 -10.23 -11.20 18.28
N PRO A 71 -9.04 -10.85 17.77
CA PRO A 71 -8.81 -10.76 16.35
C PRO A 71 -8.68 -12.13 15.70
N SER A 72 -9.08 -12.23 14.44
CA SER A 72 -8.93 -13.42 13.60
C SER A 72 -8.28 -13.08 12.27
N TRP A 73 -7.50 -14.01 11.72
CA TRP A 73 -6.91 -13.90 10.41
C TRP A 73 -7.78 -14.57 9.35
N ARG A 74 -7.93 -13.93 8.22
CA ARG A 74 -8.62 -14.46 7.05
C ARG A 74 -7.78 -14.23 5.79
N LEU A 75 -7.56 -15.30 5.01
CA LEU A 75 -6.97 -15.20 3.67
C LEU A 75 -8.07 -14.90 2.65
N ILE A 76 -7.83 -13.94 1.78
CA ILE A 76 -8.73 -13.61 0.67
C ILE A 76 -8.00 -13.66 -0.67
N GLY A 77 -8.76 -13.96 -1.73
CA GLY A 77 -8.28 -13.88 -3.10
C GLY A 77 -8.54 -12.52 -3.74
N GLN A 78 -7.79 -12.19 -4.80
CA GLN A 78 -7.97 -10.97 -5.57
C GLN A 78 -9.39 -10.80 -6.12
N GLY A 79 -10.04 -11.90 -6.52
CA GLY A 79 -11.43 -11.89 -6.98
C GLY A 79 -12.40 -11.33 -5.95
N THR A 80 -12.17 -11.59 -4.66
CA THR A 80 -12.98 -11.03 -3.57
C THR A 80 -12.82 -9.51 -3.50
N LEU A 81 -11.59 -9.01 -3.57
CA LEU A 81 -11.33 -7.57 -3.59
C LEU A 81 -11.89 -6.88 -4.84
N ALA A 82 -11.81 -7.53 -5.99
CA ALA A 82 -12.29 -6.97 -7.24
C ALA A 82 -13.83 -6.81 -7.28
N THR A 83 -14.55 -7.61 -6.48
CA THR A 83 -16.03 -7.57 -6.41
C THR A 83 -16.58 -6.82 -5.20
N ASP A 84 -15.74 -6.52 -4.21
CA ASP A 84 -16.13 -5.82 -2.98
C ASP A 84 -15.37 -4.49 -2.86
N GLU A 85 -15.98 -3.42 -3.40
CA GLU A 85 -15.39 -2.07 -3.38
C GLU A 85 -15.17 -1.55 -1.95
N ALA A 86 -16.03 -1.88 -1.01
CA ALA A 86 -15.91 -1.43 0.37
C ALA A 86 -14.69 -2.07 1.05
N LEU A 87 -14.53 -3.38 0.87
CA LEU A 87 -13.38 -4.11 1.38
C LEU A 87 -12.07 -3.64 0.71
N LEU A 88 -12.09 -3.44 -0.62
CA LEU A 88 -10.95 -2.91 -1.37
C LEU A 88 -10.50 -1.55 -0.80
N ASN A 89 -11.44 -0.65 -0.55
CA ASN A 89 -11.16 0.67 0.01
C ASN A 89 -10.54 0.58 1.42
N GLN A 90 -11.05 -0.31 2.28
CA GLN A 90 -10.49 -0.52 3.62
C GLN A 90 -9.08 -1.10 3.55
N VAL A 91 -8.87 -2.15 2.77
CA VAL A 91 -7.57 -2.81 2.58
C VAL A 91 -6.55 -1.82 2.02
N PHE A 92 -6.90 -1.16 0.93
CA PHE A 92 -6.00 -0.21 0.28
C PHE A 92 -5.76 1.03 1.15
N GLY A 93 -6.76 1.53 1.86
CA GLY A 93 -6.63 2.62 2.82
C GLY A 93 -5.63 2.32 3.92
N LEU A 94 -5.66 1.12 4.51
CA LEU A 94 -4.67 0.70 5.50
C LEU A 94 -3.26 0.62 4.92
N LEU A 95 -3.11 0.11 3.69
CA LEU A 95 -1.81 0.06 3.02
C LEU A 95 -1.25 1.45 2.74
N VAL A 96 -2.09 2.39 2.28
CA VAL A 96 -1.69 3.80 2.06
C VAL A 96 -1.26 4.47 3.36
N LEU A 97 -1.96 4.20 4.47
CA LEU A 97 -1.60 4.75 5.78
C LEU A 97 -0.29 4.18 6.33
N ALA A 98 -0.06 2.89 6.12
CA ALA A 98 1.12 2.18 6.63
C ALA A 98 2.36 2.39 5.78
N HIS A 99 2.21 2.57 4.47
CA HIS A 99 3.31 2.69 3.53
C HIS A 99 3.64 4.15 3.23
N TYR A 100 4.93 4.45 3.26
CA TYR A 100 5.46 5.79 2.94
C TYR A 100 5.26 6.17 1.46
N GLN A 101 5.25 5.18 0.57
CA GLN A 101 5.09 5.35 -0.87
C GLN A 101 4.14 4.28 -1.41
N THR A 102 2.91 4.64 -1.69
CA THR A 102 1.93 3.79 -2.37
C THR A 102 1.60 4.42 -3.73
N THR A 103 1.58 3.64 -4.78
CA THR A 103 1.38 4.09 -6.16
C THR A 103 0.13 3.44 -6.77
N PRO A 104 -0.40 3.98 -7.88
CA PRO A 104 -1.44 3.28 -8.65
C PRO A 104 -1.04 1.88 -9.11
N SER A 105 0.27 1.65 -9.32
CA SER A 105 0.78 0.32 -9.65
C SER A 105 0.66 -0.67 -8.51
N ASP A 106 0.70 -0.20 -7.26
CA ASP A 106 0.50 -1.07 -6.08
C ASP A 106 -0.95 -1.52 -5.96
N LEU A 107 -1.92 -0.62 -6.23
CA LEU A 107 -3.32 -0.98 -6.33
C LEU A 107 -3.56 -2.03 -7.42
N ARG A 108 -2.95 -1.84 -8.59
CA ARG A 108 -3.02 -2.81 -9.68
C ARG A 108 -2.42 -4.14 -9.27
N SER A 109 -1.24 -4.14 -8.64
CA SER A 109 -0.60 -5.36 -8.16
C SER A 109 -1.45 -6.10 -7.13
N LEU A 110 -2.12 -5.38 -6.24
CA LEU A 110 -3.05 -5.95 -5.26
C LEU A 110 -4.20 -6.71 -5.93
N LEU A 111 -4.70 -6.22 -7.07
CA LEU A 111 -5.84 -6.81 -7.79
C LEU A 111 -5.45 -7.89 -8.80
N GLU A 112 -4.23 -7.83 -9.37
CA GLU A 112 -3.85 -8.64 -10.53
C GLU A 112 -2.73 -9.65 -10.28
N SER A 113 -1.97 -9.55 -9.16
CA SER A 113 -0.80 -10.41 -8.93
C SER A 113 -1.19 -11.81 -8.45
N PRO A 114 -1.02 -12.87 -9.26
CA PRO A 114 -1.43 -14.23 -8.90
C PRO A 114 -0.59 -14.83 -7.76
N ASP A 115 0.61 -14.30 -7.55
CA ASP A 115 1.55 -14.77 -6.53
C ASP A 115 1.49 -13.95 -5.22
N LEU A 116 0.42 -13.19 -5.02
CA LEU A 116 0.19 -12.38 -3.84
C LEU A 116 -0.96 -12.94 -3.02
N ASP A 117 -0.67 -13.38 -1.80
CA ASP A 117 -1.67 -13.76 -0.82
C ASP A 117 -2.00 -12.56 0.08
N ILE A 118 -3.30 -12.30 0.28
CA ILE A 118 -3.80 -11.17 1.04
C ILE A 118 -4.41 -11.69 2.35
N HIS A 119 -3.73 -11.39 3.45
CA HIS A 119 -4.19 -11.77 4.78
C HIS A 119 -4.79 -10.57 5.48
N LEU A 120 -6.00 -10.72 5.99
CA LEU A 120 -6.72 -9.72 6.74
C LEU A 120 -6.74 -10.09 8.21
N LEU A 121 -6.41 -9.14 9.08
CA LEU A 121 -6.66 -9.23 10.52
C LEU A 121 -7.94 -8.47 10.82
N GLU A 122 -8.94 -9.17 11.30
CA GLU A 122 -10.28 -8.62 11.49
C GLU A 122 -10.80 -8.89 12.92
N GLN A 123 -11.66 -8.00 13.41
CA GLN A 123 -12.44 -8.20 14.61
C GLN A 123 -13.84 -7.61 14.42
N ALA A 124 -14.88 -8.45 14.57
CA ALA A 124 -16.27 -8.03 14.49
C ALA A 124 -16.57 -7.20 13.20
N GLN A 125 -16.07 -7.65 12.06
CA GLN A 125 -16.14 -7.00 10.75
C GLN A 125 -15.29 -5.71 10.58
N ASN A 126 -14.56 -5.31 11.60
CA ASN A 126 -13.61 -4.20 11.47
C ASN A 126 -12.25 -4.72 11.01
N LEU A 127 -11.72 -4.14 9.95
CA LEU A 127 -10.37 -4.45 9.46
C LEU A 127 -9.33 -3.75 10.33
N LEU A 128 -8.50 -4.53 11.01
CA LEU A 128 -7.45 -4.06 11.92
C LEU A 128 -6.07 -4.02 11.26
N GLY A 129 -5.84 -4.89 10.29
CA GLY A 129 -4.56 -5.00 9.63
C GLY A 129 -4.60 -5.80 8.35
N VAL A 130 -3.60 -5.57 7.49
CA VAL A 130 -3.41 -6.27 6.22
C VAL A 130 -1.97 -6.74 6.16
N ALA A 131 -1.77 -8.00 5.77
CA ALA A 131 -0.45 -8.52 5.41
C ALA A 131 -0.49 -9.04 3.97
N LEU A 132 0.44 -8.56 3.16
CA LEU A 132 0.65 -9.00 1.80
C LEU A 132 1.83 -9.97 1.77
N VAL A 133 1.59 -11.20 1.35
CA VAL A 133 2.61 -12.25 1.31
C VAL A 133 2.84 -12.62 -0.16
N ALA A 134 4.00 -12.25 -0.69
CA ALA A 134 4.39 -12.61 -2.04
C ALA A 134 5.00 -14.02 -2.04
N ARG A 135 4.48 -14.88 -2.91
CA ARG A 135 5.09 -16.19 -3.18
C ARG A 135 6.23 -16.01 -4.17
N GLU A 136 7.45 -16.19 -3.69
CA GLU A 136 8.66 -16.03 -4.48
C GLU A 136 9.36 -17.38 -4.71
N GLY A 137 10.20 -17.44 -5.74
CA GLY A 137 10.99 -18.63 -6.07
C GLY A 137 10.63 -19.22 -7.43
N ASN A 138 10.86 -20.51 -7.59
CA ASN A 138 10.69 -21.22 -8.87
C ASN A 138 11.46 -20.56 -10.02
N ILE A 139 12.68 -20.08 -9.72
CA ILE A 139 13.56 -19.41 -10.68
C ILE A 139 14.14 -20.47 -11.62
N ALA A 140 14.05 -20.25 -12.92
CA ALA A 140 14.63 -21.14 -13.92
C ALA A 140 16.14 -21.31 -13.70
N PRO A 141 16.72 -22.52 -13.88
CA PRO A 141 18.12 -22.80 -13.57
C PRO A 141 19.10 -21.84 -14.24
N GLU A 142 18.85 -21.46 -15.48
CA GLU A 142 19.70 -20.55 -16.26
C GLU A 142 19.70 -19.14 -15.66
N LEU A 143 18.53 -18.69 -15.17
CA LEU A 143 18.40 -17.41 -14.50
C LEU A 143 19.04 -17.46 -13.11
N ALA A 144 18.87 -18.57 -12.37
CA ALA A 144 19.49 -18.76 -11.07
C ALA A 144 21.03 -18.71 -11.18
N GLU A 145 21.62 -19.36 -12.19
CA GLU A 145 23.05 -19.30 -12.48
C GLU A 145 23.49 -17.86 -12.83
N ALA A 146 22.70 -17.15 -13.63
CA ALA A 146 23.03 -15.77 -14.00
C ALA A 146 22.96 -14.81 -12.80
N ILE A 147 22.01 -15.02 -11.86
CA ILE A 147 21.91 -14.27 -10.60
C ILE A 147 23.11 -14.59 -9.70
N TRP A 148 23.41 -15.88 -9.52
CA TRP A 148 24.55 -16.32 -8.70
C TRP A 148 25.89 -15.75 -9.21
N ALA A 149 26.07 -15.71 -10.53
CA ALA A 149 27.24 -15.11 -11.17
C ALA A 149 27.21 -13.56 -11.23
N GLY A 150 26.20 -12.92 -10.66
CA GLY A 150 26.06 -11.45 -10.66
C GLY A 150 25.73 -10.82 -12.01
N ARG A 151 25.39 -11.64 -13.03
CA ARG A 151 25.10 -11.17 -14.39
C ARG A 151 23.67 -10.66 -14.60
N ARG A 152 22.73 -11.04 -13.72
CA ARG A 152 21.30 -10.68 -13.83
C ARG A 152 20.71 -10.35 -12.47
N ARG A 153 19.83 -9.33 -12.45
CA ARG A 153 18.98 -8.96 -11.31
C ARG A 153 17.53 -8.81 -11.82
N PRO A 154 16.73 -9.86 -11.79
CA PRO A 154 15.32 -9.76 -12.18
C PRO A 154 14.54 -8.90 -11.17
N ARG A 155 13.42 -8.35 -11.59
CA ARG A 155 12.46 -7.68 -10.68
C ARG A 155 11.71 -8.75 -9.90
N GLY A 156 11.43 -8.51 -8.62
CA GLY A 156 10.83 -9.50 -7.72
C GLY A 156 11.82 -10.55 -7.25
N HIS A 157 11.32 -11.61 -6.61
CA HIS A 157 12.11 -12.71 -6.07
C HIS A 157 13.28 -12.24 -5.18
N LEU A 158 13.02 -11.26 -4.31
CA LEU A 158 14.07 -10.62 -3.49
C LEU A 158 14.78 -11.60 -2.58
N LEU A 159 14.02 -12.48 -1.90
CA LEU A 159 14.60 -13.47 -1.01
C LEU A 159 15.42 -14.53 -1.76
N PRO A 160 14.88 -15.20 -2.81
CA PRO A 160 15.67 -16.14 -3.61
C PRO A 160 16.91 -15.51 -4.23
N GLN A 161 16.82 -14.30 -4.76
CA GLN A 161 17.99 -13.58 -5.31
C GLN A 161 19.05 -13.32 -4.24
N SER A 162 18.65 -12.90 -3.05
CA SER A 162 19.56 -12.63 -1.95
C SER A 162 20.27 -13.92 -1.48
N LEU A 163 19.54 -15.03 -1.42
CA LEU A 163 20.11 -16.33 -1.08
C LEU A 163 21.12 -16.82 -2.14
N LEU A 164 20.78 -16.67 -3.43
CA LEU A 164 21.67 -17.03 -4.53
C LEU A 164 22.93 -16.14 -4.56
N ALA A 165 22.76 -14.82 -4.43
CA ALA A 165 23.85 -13.86 -4.61
C ALA A 165 24.79 -13.77 -3.39
N HIS A 166 24.27 -13.94 -2.17
CA HIS A 166 25.00 -13.62 -0.95
C HIS A 166 25.20 -14.78 0.03
N ALA A 167 24.28 -15.76 0.04
CA ALA A 167 24.34 -16.87 0.98
C ALA A 167 24.99 -18.16 0.38
N GLY A 168 25.42 -18.13 -0.87
CA GLY A 168 26.11 -19.24 -1.53
C GLY A 168 25.24 -20.46 -1.87
N PHE A 169 23.89 -20.32 -1.76
CA PHE A 169 22.97 -21.39 -2.12
C PHE A 169 22.78 -21.48 -3.63
N LYS A 170 23.53 -22.37 -4.30
CA LYS A 170 23.39 -22.58 -5.75
C LYS A 170 22.02 -23.15 -6.17
N THR A 171 21.24 -23.67 -5.25
CA THR A 171 19.97 -24.38 -5.50
C THR A 171 18.76 -23.74 -4.83
N ALA A 172 18.82 -22.45 -4.48
CA ALA A 172 17.69 -21.73 -3.88
C ALA A 172 16.52 -21.47 -4.88
N GLY A 173 16.41 -22.27 -5.94
CA GLY A 173 15.31 -22.20 -6.92
C GLY A 173 13.98 -22.79 -6.44
N GLY A 174 13.91 -23.35 -5.23
CA GLY A 174 12.68 -23.84 -4.63
C GLY A 174 11.76 -22.71 -4.17
N ARG A 175 10.47 -23.01 -4.00
CA ARG A 175 9.49 -22.05 -3.44
C ARG A 175 9.91 -21.67 -2.01
N SER A 176 10.12 -20.38 -1.78
CA SER A 176 10.17 -19.80 -0.43
C SER A 176 8.84 -19.13 -0.13
N TYR A 177 8.32 -19.39 1.03
CA TYR A 177 7.12 -18.74 1.58
C TYR A 177 7.58 -17.70 2.58
#